data_21ebacb3a2dafb8d1d5eaa6214384452
#
_entry.id   21ebacb3a2dafb8d1d5eaa6214384452
#
_cell.length_a   1.000
_cell.length_b   1.000
_cell.length_c   1.000
_cell.angle_alpha   90.00
_cell.angle_beta   90.00
_cell.angle_gamma   90.00
#
_symmetry.space_group_name_H-M   'P 1'
#
loop_
_entity.id
_entity.type
_entity.pdbx_description
1 polymer ?
#
loop_
_entity_poly.entity_id
_entity_poly.type
_entity_poly.pdbx_seq_one_letter_code
_entity_poly.pdbx_strand_id
1 'polypeptide(L)'
;GSDYSFRAVNRPFKFTAELYYKKLDNLIPYEVDNVRIWYSGRNESKGYAAGLDLKLFGQFVPGTDSWLSFSLMRTQETIGGIKVPRPTEQRYSVALFFQDYVPRFPKYKFSLRAIWSDGLPVGAPRLGRQAGYFRTTPYRRVDIGASRLLVGGEDRLMKRGFFRYFKSIWIGLDVFNLLDISNVNSYYWVTDIYNHQSAVPNYLTMRQFNLR
;
A
#
# COMPACT_ATOMS: atom_id res chain seq x y z
N GLY A 1 5.80 18.94 -10.23
CA GLY A 1 6.64 18.18 -9.31
C GLY A 1 8.06 18.70 -9.27
N SER A 2 8.78 18.37 -8.24
CA SER A 2 10.18 18.74 -8.05
C SER A 2 10.97 17.54 -7.52
N ASP A 3 12.15 17.33 -8.10
CA ASP A 3 13.11 16.32 -7.68
C ASP A 3 14.37 17.01 -7.15
N TYR A 4 14.80 16.58 -5.98
CA TYR A 4 16.02 17.09 -5.35
C TYR A 4 16.93 15.94 -4.94
N SER A 5 18.11 15.86 -5.57
CA SER A 5 19.13 14.87 -5.24
C SER A 5 20.19 15.49 -4.33
N PHE A 6 20.51 14.83 -3.24
CA PHE A 6 21.48 15.32 -2.26
C PHE A 6 22.28 14.16 -1.67
N ARG A 7 23.36 14.52 -0.96
CA ARG A 7 24.13 13.56 -0.18
C ARG A 7 23.94 13.82 1.31
N ALA A 8 23.60 12.80 2.06
CA ALA A 8 23.57 12.80 3.52
C ALA A 8 24.39 11.61 4.03
N VAL A 9 25.24 11.83 5.03
CA VAL A 9 26.13 10.78 5.59
C VAL A 9 26.96 10.09 4.49
N ASN A 10 27.48 10.88 3.53
CA ASN A 10 28.22 10.42 2.33
C ASN A 10 27.45 9.47 1.40
N ARG A 11 26.12 9.47 1.43
CA ARG A 11 25.26 8.57 0.65
C ARG A 11 24.29 9.35 -0.23
N PRO A 12 23.91 8.81 -1.40
CA PRO A 12 22.96 9.46 -2.28
C PRO A 12 21.52 9.31 -1.77
N PHE A 13 20.81 10.43 -1.77
CA PHE A 13 19.38 10.49 -1.51
C PHE A 13 18.69 11.28 -2.60
N LYS A 14 17.43 10.95 -2.87
CA LYS A 14 16.55 11.69 -3.75
C LYS A 14 15.24 11.96 -3.01
N PHE A 15 14.87 13.21 -2.94
CA PHE A 15 13.57 13.66 -2.46
C PHE A 15 12.74 14.10 -3.65
N THR A 16 11.52 13.58 -3.75
CA THR A 16 10.53 13.95 -4.78
C THR A 16 9.32 14.53 -4.08
N ALA A 17 8.84 15.67 -4.57
CA ALA A 17 7.59 16.29 -4.12
C ALA A 17 6.73 16.64 -5.33
N GLU A 18 5.47 16.23 -5.30
CA GLU A 18 4.48 16.50 -6.32
C GLU A 18 3.20 17.05 -5.72
N LEU A 19 2.80 18.25 -6.16
CA LEU A 19 1.51 18.83 -5.87
C LEU A 19 0.68 18.77 -7.15
N TYR A 20 -0.55 18.28 -7.06
CA TYR A 20 -1.41 18.16 -8.23
C TYR A 20 -2.85 18.59 -7.93
N TYR A 21 -3.49 19.10 -8.96
CA TYR A 21 -4.92 19.37 -9.02
C TYR A 21 -5.46 18.97 -10.38
N LYS A 22 -6.48 18.11 -10.41
CA LYS A 22 -7.17 17.67 -11.62
C LYS A 22 -8.64 18.01 -11.52
N LYS A 23 -9.13 18.82 -12.43
CA LYS A 23 -10.56 19.01 -12.64
C LYS A 23 -11.09 17.86 -13.47
N LEU A 24 -12.21 17.31 -13.11
CA LEU A 24 -12.85 16.17 -13.74
C LEU A 24 -14.24 16.57 -14.18
N ASP A 25 -14.50 16.53 -15.48
CA ASP A 25 -15.80 16.83 -16.07
C ASP A 25 -16.34 15.58 -16.80
N ASN A 26 -17.64 15.51 -16.95
CA ASN A 26 -18.33 14.42 -17.68
C ASN A 26 -18.00 13.02 -17.14
N LEU A 27 -17.93 12.89 -15.82
CA LEU A 27 -17.68 11.60 -15.17
C LEU A 27 -18.93 10.73 -15.21
N ILE A 28 -18.71 9.43 -15.34
CA ILE A 28 -19.74 8.41 -15.13
C ILE A 28 -19.66 7.98 -13.66
N PRO A 29 -20.66 8.29 -12.82
CA PRO A 29 -20.69 7.82 -11.44
C PRO A 29 -20.67 6.30 -11.39
N TYR A 30 -19.95 5.77 -10.41
CA TYR A 30 -19.89 4.34 -10.17
C TYR A 30 -19.96 4.03 -8.68
N GLU A 31 -20.42 2.85 -8.37
CA GLU A 31 -20.53 2.30 -7.03
C GLU A 31 -19.70 1.02 -6.93
N VAL A 32 -19.21 0.75 -5.73
CA VAL A 32 -18.46 -0.48 -5.45
C VAL A 32 -19.30 -1.32 -4.49
N ASP A 33 -19.74 -2.47 -4.98
CA ASP A 33 -20.44 -3.48 -4.18
C ASP A 33 -19.51 -4.69 -3.99
N ASN A 34 -18.93 -4.81 -2.80
CA ASN A 34 -17.90 -5.79 -2.48
C ASN A 34 -16.71 -5.66 -3.45
N VAL A 35 -16.62 -6.51 -4.47
CA VAL A 35 -15.57 -6.47 -5.52
C VAL A 35 -16.13 -6.09 -6.90
N ARG A 36 -17.41 -5.79 -7.00
CA ARG A 36 -18.06 -5.41 -8.26
C ARG A 36 -18.16 -3.90 -8.38
N ILE A 37 -17.99 -3.42 -9.61
CA ILE A 37 -18.14 -2.01 -9.95
C ILE A 37 -19.39 -1.87 -10.83
N TRP A 38 -20.28 -0.98 -10.44
CA TRP A 38 -21.51 -0.66 -11.15
C TRP A 38 -21.43 0.79 -11.65
N TYR A 39 -21.56 0.97 -12.94
CA TYR A 39 -21.56 2.28 -13.58
C TYR A 39 -22.99 2.75 -13.84
N SER A 40 -23.28 4.05 -13.63
CA SER A 40 -24.57 4.63 -13.97
C SER A 40 -24.83 4.66 -15.48
N GLY A 41 -23.76 4.62 -16.29
CA GLY A 41 -23.82 4.73 -17.75
C GLY A 41 -24.10 6.14 -18.28
N ARG A 42 -24.14 7.17 -17.39
CA ARG A 42 -24.41 8.55 -17.76
C ARG A 42 -23.27 9.47 -17.34
N ASN A 43 -22.87 10.37 -18.24
CA ASN A 43 -21.84 11.37 -17.99
C ASN A 43 -22.42 12.56 -17.22
N GLU A 44 -22.86 12.35 -15.99
CA GLU A 44 -23.68 13.31 -15.25
C GLU A 44 -22.96 13.91 -14.02
N SER A 45 -21.73 13.52 -13.76
CA SER A 45 -21.02 14.04 -12.60
C SER A 45 -19.78 14.87 -13.00
N LYS A 46 -19.38 15.73 -12.07
CA LYS A 46 -18.16 16.54 -12.12
C LYS A 46 -17.42 16.39 -10.82
N GLY A 47 -16.11 16.56 -10.84
CA GLY A 47 -15.33 16.39 -9.64
C GLY A 47 -13.95 17.02 -9.73
N TYR A 48 -13.15 16.67 -8.74
CA TYR A 48 -11.72 17.01 -8.71
C TYR A 48 -10.93 15.94 -7.99
N ALA A 49 -9.65 15.91 -8.28
CA ALA A 49 -8.64 15.22 -7.49
C ALA A 49 -7.50 16.19 -7.19
N ALA A 50 -7.15 16.32 -5.92
CA ALA A 50 -6.05 17.16 -5.48
C ALA A 50 -5.22 16.39 -4.47
N GLY A 51 -3.90 16.60 -4.46
CA GLY A 51 -3.04 15.91 -3.53
C GLY A 51 -1.60 16.40 -3.52
N LEU A 52 -0.89 15.89 -2.51
CA LEU A 52 0.54 16.10 -2.31
C LEU A 52 1.18 14.72 -2.12
N ASP A 53 2.14 14.40 -2.98
CA ASP A 53 2.93 13.18 -2.88
C ASP A 53 4.38 13.54 -2.55
N LEU A 54 4.92 12.97 -1.49
CA LEU A 54 6.29 13.11 -1.05
C LEU A 54 6.96 11.75 -1.05
N LYS A 55 8.18 11.66 -1.56
CA LYS A 55 8.98 10.43 -1.54
C LYS A 55 10.43 10.75 -1.23
N LEU A 56 10.97 10.07 -0.25
CA LEU A 56 12.39 10.02 0.04
C LEU A 56 12.91 8.64 -0.35
N PHE A 57 13.83 8.61 -1.28
CA PHE A 57 14.51 7.41 -1.74
C PHE A 57 16.00 7.55 -1.47
N GLY A 58 16.68 6.48 -1.06
CA GLY A 58 18.12 6.53 -0.87
C GLY A 58 18.72 5.28 -0.28
N GLN A 59 20.04 5.30 -0.22
CA GLN A 59 20.83 4.25 0.39
C GLN A 59 21.13 4.59 1.85
N PHE A 60 20.29 4.14 2.77
CA PHE A 60 20.58 4.24 4.20
C PHE A 60 21.81 3.40 4.57
N VAL A 61 22.05 2.34 3.79
CA VAL A 61 23.26 1.50 3.85
C VAL A 61 23.79 1.29 2.43
N PRO A 62 25.13 1.27 2.20
CA PRO A 62 25.69 1.05 0.89
C PRO A 62 25.16 -0.21 0.21
N GLY A 63 24.67 -0.08 -1.02
CA GLY A 63 24.18 -1.19 -1.83
C GLY A 63 22.76 -1.67 -1.54
N THR A 64 22.01 -0.98 -0.67
CA THR A 64 20.59 -1.29 -0.40
C THR A 64 19.71 -0.06 -0.55
N ASP A 65 18.70 -0.17 -1.40
CA ASP A 65 17.74 0.90 -1.63
C ASP A 65 16.61 0.82 -0.60
N SER A 66 16.32 1.96 0.01
CA SER A 66 15.22 2.12 0.94
C SER A 66 14.41 3.35 0.58
N TRP A 67 13.15 3.37 0.91
CA TRP A 67 12.29 4.52 0.61
C TRP A 67 11.20 4.71 1.64
N LEU A 68 10.80 5.97 1.78
CA LEU A 68 9.65 6.43 2.53
C LEU A 68 8.77 7.24 1.59
N SER A 69 7.49 6.94 1.54
CA SER A 69 6.50 7.75 0.81
C SER A 69 5.41 8.22 1.75
N PHE A 70 4.93 9.41 1.47
CA PHE A 70 3.80 10.03 2.14
C PHE A 70 2.92 10.69 1.09
N SER A 71 1.62 10.36 1.10
CA SER A 71 0.64 10.91 0.19
C SER A 71 -0.54 11.48 0.96
N LEU A 72 -0.96 12.67 0.57
CA LEU A 72 -2.24 13.27 0.94
C LEU A 72 -3.07 13.43 -0.32
N MET A 73 -4.31 12.92 -0.31
CA MET A 73 -5.18 13.01 -1.47
C MET A 73 -6.62 13.34 -1.05
N ARG A 74 -7.27 14.17 -1.83
CA ARG A 74 -8.70 14.39 -1.77
C ARG A 74 -9.29 14.28 -3.16
N THR A 75 -10.24 13.37 -3.35
CA THR A 75 -10.95 13.24 -4.61
C THR A 75 -12.45 13.14 -4.37
N GLN A 76 -13.16 14.09 -4.93
CA GLN A 76 -14.59 14.22 -4.76
C GLN A 76 -15.30 14.35 -6.11
N GLU A 77 -16.53 13.96 -6.15
CA GLU A 77 -17.42 14.23 -7.28
C GLU A 77 -18.78 14.72 -6.79
N THR A 78 -19.48 15.39 -7.66
CA THR A 78 -20.83 15.91 -7.42
C THR A 78 -21.81 15.09 -8.24
N ILE A 79 -22.72 14.40 -7.55
CA ILE A 79 -23.78 13.56 -8.15
C ILE A 79 -25.11 14.15 -7.70
N GLY A 80 -25.97 14.55 -8.64
CA GLY A 80 -27.26 15.15 -8.30
C GLY A 80 -27.15 16.38 -7.39
N GLY A 81 -26.07 17.18 -7.54
CA GLY A 81 -25.83 18.37 -6.72
C GLY A 81 -25.14 18.09 -5.36
N ILE A 82 -24.99 16.85 -4.95
CA ILE A 82 -24.40 16.45 -3.67
C ILE A 82 -22.93 16.07 -3.88
N LYS A 83 -22.03 16.64 -3.07
CA LYS A 83 -20.60 16.29 -3.08
C LYS A 83 -20.35 15.02 -2.29
N VAL A 84 -19.74 14.04 -2.93
CA VAL A 84 -19.38 12.74 -2.35
C VAL A 84 -17.94 12.40 -2.61
N PRO A 85 -17.23 11.69 -1.71
CA PRO A 85 -15.91 11.18 -2.01
C PRO A 85 -15.99 10.10 -3.09
N ARG A 86 -14.97 10.04 -3.94
CA ARG A 86 -14.86 8.92 -4.87
C ARG A 86 -14.46 7.64 -4.13
N PRO A 87 -14.86 6.45 -4.60
CA PRO A 87 -14.55 5.19 -3.91
C PRO A 87 -13.06 4.92 -3.69
N THR A 88 -12.19 5.58 -4.46
CA THR A 88 -10.73 5.47 -4.35
C THR A 88 -10.09 6.53 -3.45
N GLU A 89 -10.89 7.37 -2.75
CA GLU A 89 -10.34 8.42 -1.91
C GLU A 89 -9.68 7.84 -0.65
N GLN A 90 -8.37 7.85 -0.61
CA GLN A 90 -7.57 7.68 0.61
C GLN A 90 -6.96 9.02 1.00
N ARG A 91 -7.42 9.62 2.12
CA ARG A 91 -6.99 10.98 2.51
C ARG A 91 -5.52 11.06 2.83
N TYR A 92 -4.93 9.98 3.35
CA TYR A 92 -3.50 9.86 3.58
C TYR A 92 -3.03 8.42 3.37
N SER A 93 -1.77 8.29 2.98
CA SER A 93 -1.05 7.02 2.91
C SER A 93 0.41 7.24 3.25
N VAL A 94 0.95 6.39 4.12
CA VAL A 94 2.37 6.33 4.46
C VAL A 94 2.87 4.94 4.16
N ALA A 95 3.97 4.83 3.42
CA ALA A 95 4.60 3.55 3.17
C ALA A 95 6.12 3.67 3.33
N LEU A 96 6.70 2.72 4.05
CA LEU A 96 8.12 2.60 4.31
C LEU A 96 8.61 1.25 3.82
N PHE A 97 9.70 1.25 3.10
CA PHE A 97 10.51 0.08 2.83
C PHE A 97 11.96 0.34 3.23
N PHE A 98 12.44 -0.45 4.12
CA PHE A 98 13.82 -0.41 4.59
C PHE A 98 14.45 -1.79 4.45
N GLN A 99 15.66 -1.84 3.93
CA GLN A 99 16.44 -3.07 3.81
C GLN A 99 17.90 -2.78 4.12
N ASP A 100 18.51 -3.65 4.92
CA ASP A 100 19.89 -3.48 5.36
C ASP A 100 20.61 -4.80 5.57
N TYR A 101 21.94 -4.76 5.41
CA TYR A 101 22.85 -5.78 5.91
C TYR A 101 23.33 -5.42 7.31
N VAL A 102 23.52 -6.43 8.16
CA VAL A 102 24.09 -6.17 9.49
C VAL A 102 25.55 -5.72 9.33
N PRO A 103 25.93 -4.50 9.79
CA PRO A 103 27.25 -3.93 9.48
C PRO A 103 28.45 -4.82 9.86
N ARG A 104 28.35 -5.55 10.96
CA ARG A 104 29.39 -6.49 11.41
C ARG A 104 29.25 -7.89 10.83
N PHE A 105 28.11 -8.21 10.24
CA PHE A 105 27.79 -9.54 9.74
C PHE A 105 27.13 -9.45 8.36
N PRO A 106 27.88 -9.18 7.29
CA PRO A 106 27.34 -8.93 5.95
C PRO A 106 26.62 -10.16 5.33
N LYS A 107 26.71 -11.31 5.97
CA LYS A 107 25.94 -12.51 5.61
C LYS A 107 24.49 -12.46 6.08
N TYR A 108 24.10 -11.47 6.91
CA TYR A 108 22.74 -11.29 7.40
C TYR A 108 22.11 -10.03 6.81
N LYS A 109 20.89 -10.14 6.35
CA LYS A 109 20.12 -9.08 5.75
C LYS A 109 18.76 -9.01 6.42
N PHE A 110 18.32 -7.79 6.80
CA PHE A 110 17.02 -7.53 7.35
C PHE A 110 16.21 -6.65 6.40
N SER A 111 14.89 -6.82 6.43
CA SER A 111 13.94 -5.96 5.74
C SER A 111 12.79 -5.60 6.66
N LEU A 112 12.32 -4.37 6.52
CA LEU A 112 11.13 -3.84 7.18
C LEU A 112 10.25 -3.18 6.12
N ARG A 113 8.98 -3.54 6.11
CA ARG A 113 7.96 -2.86 5.32
C ARG A 113 6.84 -2.43 6.26
N ALA A 114 6.46 -1.18 6.18
CA ALA A 114 5.33 -0.66 6.95
C ALA A 114 4.40 0.12 6.02
N ILE A 115 3.11 -0.07 6.17
CA ILE A 115 2.07 0.63 5.44
C ILE A 115 1.00 1.08 6.43
N TRP A 116 0.63 2.35 6.33
CA TRP A 116 -0.48 2.92 7.06
C TRP A 116 -1.26 3.85 6.12
N SER A 117 -2.53 3.54 5.87
CA SER A 117 -3.37 4.35 4.99
C SER A 117 -4.77 4.52 5.54
N ASP A 118 -5.42 5.60 5.14
CA ASP A 118 -6.80 5.91 5.50
C ASP A 118 -7.77 4.86 4.95
N GLY A 119 -8.91 4.71 5.60
CA GLY A 119 -9.99 3.88 5.13
C GLY A 119 -10.65 4.43 3.87
N LEU A 120 -11.05 3.55 2.96
CA LEU A 120 -11.81 3.89 1.78
C LEU A 120 -13.28 4.22 2.13
N PRO A 121 -13.93 5.16 1.44
CA PRO A 121 -15.35 5.39 1.57
C PRO A 121 -16.13 4.23 0.94
N VAL A 122 -17.03 3.63 1.71
CA VAL A 122 -17.93 2.55 1.29
C VAL A 122 -19.36 2.88 1.69
N GLY A 123 -20.32 2.45 0.89
CA GLY A 123 -21.74 2.64 1.14
C GLY A 123 -22.50 1.33 0.97
N ALA A 124 -23.77 1.32 1.43
CA ALA A 124 -24.63 0.17 1.23
C ALA A 124 -24.94 -0.02 -0.27
N PRO A 125 -24.94 -1.28 -0.78
CA PRO A 125 -25.32 -1.57 -2.14
C PRO A 125 -26.72 -1.06 -2.47
N ARG A 126 -26.92 -0.61 -3.70
CA ARG A 126 -28.19 -0.07 -4.21
C ARG A 126 -28.67 1.25 -3.58
N LEU A 127 -27.92 1.77 -2.61
CA LEU A 127 -28.07 3.14 -2.17
C LEU A 127 -26.98 3.95 -2.88
N GLY A 128 -27.36 4.93 -3.67
CA GLY A 128 -26.40 5.80 -4.34
C GLY A 128 -25.45 6.43 -3.30
N ARG A 129 -24.21 6.66 -3.64
CA ARG A 129 -23.19 7.24 -2.72
C ARG A 129 -23.62 8.56 -2.08
N GLN A 130 -24.52 9.30 -2.73
CA GLN A 130 -25.15 10.51 -2.19
C GLN A 130 -26.09 10.25 -1.02
N ALA A 131 -26.60 9.03 -0.85
CA ALA A 131 -27.50 8.67 0.25
C ALA A 131 -26.75 8.39 1.57
N GLY A 132 -25.48 8.05 1.48
CA GLY A 132 -24.64 7.84 2.66
C GLY A 132 -23.42 6.96 2.37
N TYR A 133 -22.38 7.20 3.13
CA TYR A 133 -21.16 6.39 3.13
C TYR A 133 -20.52 6.45 4.51
N PHE A 134 -19.68 5.46 4.80
CA PHE A 134 -18.75 5.48 5.94
C PHE A 134 -17.34 5.13 5.44
N ARG A 135 -16.34 5.34 6.26
CA ARG A 135 -14.98 4.92 5.94
C ARG A 135 -14.65 3.60 6.60
N THR A 136 -14.00 2.73 5.84
CA THR A 136 -13.43 1.51 6.41
C THR A 136 -12.41 1.86 7.49
N THR A 137 -12.08 0.90 8.34
CA THR A 137 -10.96 1.06 9.28
C THR A 137 -9.68 1.32 8.51
N PRO A 138 -8.77 2.20 9.00
CA PRO A 138 -7.49 2.43 8.38
C PRO A 138 -6.69 1.14 8.21
N TYR A 139 -6.10 0.95 7.03
CA TYR A 139 -5.21 -0.17 6.77
C TYR A 139 -3.86 0.04 7.46
N ARG A 140 -3.40 -0.96 8.19
CA ARG A 140 -2.11 -0.93 8.91
C ARG A 140 -1.44 -2.29 8.78
N ARG A 141 -0.21 -2.29 8.30
CA ARG A 141 0.55 -3.54 8.18
C ARG A 141 2.02 -3.28 8.37
N VAL A 142 2.66 -4.15 9.13
CA VAL A 142 4.11 -4.19 9.30
C VAL A 142 4.57 -5.60 8.96
N ASP A 143 5.51 -5.70 8.02
CA ASP A 143 6.18 -6.95 7.65
C ASP A 143 7.65 -6.84 7.99
N ILE A 144 8.24 -7.90 8.51
CA ILE A 144 9.68 -8.00 8.74
C ILE A 144 10.23 -9.24 8.04
N GLY A 145 11.46 -9.14 7.59
CA GLY A 145 12.16 -10.27 6.99
C GLY A 145 13.60 -10.33 7.48
N ALA A 146 14.10 -11.54 7.68
CA ALA A 146 15.49 -11.81 7.96
C ALA A 146 15.99 -12.87 7.01
N SER A 147 17.19 -12.67 6.44
CA SER A 147 17.82 -13.69 5.60
C SER A 147 19.30 -13.81 5.89
N ARG A 148 19.81 -15.03 5.69
CA ARG A 148 21.23 -15.38 5.90
C ARG A 148 21.80 -15.98 4.64
N LEU A 149 22.96 -15.49 4.24
CA LEU A 149 23.77 -16.12 3.20
C LEU A 149 24.39 -17.41 3.75
N LEU A 150 23.99 -18.55 3.22
CA LEU A 150 24.54 -19.85 3.57
C LEU A 150 25.85 -20.11 2.81
N VAL A 151 25.81 -19.90 1.50
CA VAL A 151 26.97 -20.14 0.61
C VAL A 151 27.07 -18.97 -0.37
N GLY A 152 28.21 -18.35 -0.50
CA GLY A 152 28.51 -17.27 -1.45
C GLY A 152 29.46 -17.68 -2.54
N GLY A 153 29.59 -16.86 -3.61
CA GLY A 153 30.38 -17.17 -4.79
C GLY A 153 31.88 -17.40 -4.53
N GLU A 154 32.42 -16.93 -3.40
CA GLU A 154 33.83 -17.16 -2.99
C GLU A 154 34.02 -18.46 -2.20
N ASP A 155 32.94 -19.07 -1.72
CA ASP A 155 33.04 -20.32 -0.96
C ASP A 155 33.52 -21.50 -1.86
N ARG A 156 34.37 -22.35 -1.32
CA ARG A 156 34.88 -23.53 -2.03
C ARG A 156 33.79 -24.48 -2.52
N LEU A 157 32.67 -24.54 -1.83
CA LEU A 157 31.49 -25.34 -2.19
C LEU A 157 30.89 -24.91 -3.54
N MET A 158 30.88 -23.59 -3.85
CA MET A 158 30.37 -23.07 -5.11
C MET A 158 31.23 -23.41 -6.32
N LYS A 159 32.47 -23.86 -6.11
CA LYS A 159 33.41 -24.23 -7.19
C LYS A 159 33.34 -25.70 -7.60
N ARG A 160 32.57 -26.54 -6.89
CA ARG A 160 32.51 -27.99 -7.09
C ARG A 160 31.09 -28.50 -7.28
N GLY A 161 30.95 -29.49 -8.16
CA GLY A 161 29.74 -30.26 -8.39
C GLY A 161 28.52 -29.40 -8.79
N PHE A 162 27.35 -29.75 -8.27
CA PHE A 162 26.09 -29.11 -8.55
C PHE A 162 26.05 -27.62 -8.13
N PHE A 163 26.74 -27.25 -7.04
CA PHE A 163 26.71 -25.87 -6.51
C PHE A 163 27.40 -24.85 -7.44
N ARG A 164 28.21 -25.26 -8.40
CA ARG A 164 28.85 -24.35 -9.39
C ARG A 164 27.83 -23.57 -10.25
N TYR A 165 26.62 -24.05 -10.35
CA TYR A 165 25.54 -23.38 -11.10
C TYR A 165 24.83 -22.25 -10.33
N PHE A 166 25.15 -22.11 -9.04
CA PHE A 166 24.56 -21.08 -8.19
C PHE A 166 25.58 -19.97 -7.93
N LYS A 167 25.09 -18.73 -7.89
CA LYS A 167 25.91 -17.57 -7.50
C LYS A 167 25.93 -17.38 -5.98
N SER A 168 24.82 -17.67 -5.33
CA SER A 168 24.67 -17.58 -3.87
C SER A 168 23.44 -18.39 -3.44
N ILE A 169 23.46 -18.87 -2.20
CA ILE A 169 22.33 -19.56 -1.56
C ILE A 169 21.99 -18.81 -0.29
N TRP A 170 20.75 -18.38 -0.19
CA TRP A 170 20.21 -17.68 0.95
C TRP A 170 19.08 -18.49 1.59
N ILE A 171 18.96 -18.40 2.92
CA ILE A 171 17.77 -18.84 3.64
C ILE A 171 17.14 -17.60 4.28
N GLY A 172 15.84 -17.50 4.25
CA GLY A 172 15.12 -16.34 4.80
C GLY A 172 13.84 -16.73 5.49
N LEU A 173 13.45 -15.92 6.47
CA LEU A 173 12.18 -15.97 7.16
C LEU A 173 11.54 -14.60 7.05
N ASP A 174 10.32 -14.57 6.52
CA ASP A 174 9.50 -13.36 6.49
C ASP A 174 8.28 -13.55 7.40
N VAL A 175 7.97 -12.52 8.17
CA VAL A 175 6.76 -12.44 9.00
C VAL A 175 5.90 -11.33 8.43
N PHE A 176 4.78 -11.70 7.81
CA PHE A 176 3.81 -10.75 7.29
C PHE A 176 2.77 -10.42 8.36
N ASN A 177 2.34 -9.16 8.36
CA ASN A 177 1.39 -8.64 9.35
C ASN A 177 1.86 -8.92 10.79
N LEU A 178 3.08 -8.49 11.12
CA LEU A 178 3.73 -8.72 12.42
C LEU A 178 2.85 -8.33 13.61
N LEU A 179 2.09 -7.25 13.48
CA LEU A 179 1.22 -6.72 14.53
C LEU A 179 -0.13 -7.45 14.64
N ASP A 180 -0.38 -8.40 13.74
CA ASP A 180 -1.61 -9.21 13.69
C ASP A 180 -2.90 -8.39 13.61
N ILE A 181 -2.85 -7.28 12.86
CA ILE A 181 -3.99 -6.37 12.71
C ILE A 181 -5.00 -6.97 11.73
N SER A 182 -6.26 -7.02 12.13
CA SER A 182 -7.38 -7.44 11.30
C SER A 182 -7.75 -6.31 10.33
N ASN A 183 -7.06 -6.25 9.18
CA ASN A 183 -7.35 -5.28 8.14
C ASN A 183 -8.59 -5.70 7.34
N VAL A 184 -9.52 -4.77 7.15
CA VAL A 184 -10.72 -5.03 6.36
C VAL A 184 -10.40 -4.96 4.87
N ASN A 185 -10.78 -5.99 4.13
CA ASN A 185 -10.69 -6.06 2.68
C ASN A 185 -11.94 -5.48 2.00
N SER A 186 -13.12 -5.90 2.49
CA SER A 186 -14.42 -5.53 1.94
C SER A 186 -15.50 -5.74 3.00
N TYR A 187 -16.74 -5.39 2.67
CA TYR A 187 -17.89 -5.67 3.52
C TYR A 187 -18.89 -6.52 2.76
N TYR A 188 -19.43 -7.53 3.44
CA TYR A 188 -20.68 -8.19 3.05
C TYR A 188 -21.85 -7.42 3.65
N TRP A 189 -22.88 -7.24 2.86
CA TRP A 189 -24.10 -6.58 3.31
C TRP A 189 -25.19 -7.59 3.54
N VAL A 190 -25.68 -7.61 4.76
CA VAL A 190 -26.79 -8.49 5.18
C VAL A 190 -28.02 -7.62 5.36
N THR A 191 -29.11 -8.01 4.71
CA THR A 191 -30.40 -7.32 4.83
C THR A 191 -31.31 -8.15 5.74
N ASP A 192 -31.86 -7.52 6.77
CA ASP A 192 -32.83 -8.15 7.67
C ASP A 192 -34.24 -8.17 7.07
N ILE A 193 -35.19 -8.77 7.79
CA ILE A 193 -36.59 -8.85 7.38
C ILE A 193 -37.30 -7.49 7.32
N TYR A 194 -36.75 -6.46 7.97
CA TYR A 194 -37.24 -5.07 7.95
C TYR A 194 -36.51 -4.22 6.91
N ASN A 195 -35.73 -4.85 6.02
CA ASN A 195 -34.95 -4.20 4.97
C ASN A 195 -33.83 -3.26 5.49
N HIS A 196 -33.36 -3.48 6.73
CA HIS A 196 -32.16 -2.79 7.23
C HIS A 196 -30.92 -3.51 6.74
N GLN A 197 -29.97 -2.74 6.25
CA GLN A 197 -28.69 -3.24 5.75
C GLN A 197 -27.59 -3.08 6.81
N SER A 198 -26.93 -4.17 7.14
CA SER A 198 -25.80 -4.22 8.06
C SER A 198 -24.53 -4.64 7.34
N ALA A 199 -23.44 -3.88 7.58
CA ALA A 199 -22.15 -4.16 6.98
C ALA A 199 -21.36 -5.15 7.85
N VAL A 200 -21.03 -6.32 7.30
CA VAL A 200 -20.21 -7.34 7.96
C VAL A 200 -18.81 -7.31 7.34
N PRO A 201 -17.75 -7.02 8.11
CA PRO A 201 -16.41 -6.91 7.57
C PRO A 201 -15.85 -8.27 7.13
N ASN A 202 -15.22 -8.28 5.97
CA ASN A 202 -14.40 -9.37 5.48
C ASN A 202 -12.94 -8.98 5.65
N TYR A 203 -12.17 -9.76 6.40
CA TYR A 203 -10.81 -9.43 6.77
C TYR A 203 -9.79 -10.06 5.83
N LEU A 204 -8.68 -9.37 5.63
CA LEU A 204 -7.47 -9.94 5.03
C LEU A 204 -6.83 -10.96 5.98
N THR A 205 -5.88 -11.71 5.44
CA THR A 205 -5.13 -12.71 6.21
C THR A 205 -4.41 -12.10 7.41
N MET A 206 -4.49 -12.80 8.53
CA MET A 206 -3.78 -12.50 9.76
C MET A 206 -2.26 -12.67 9.59
N ARG A 207 -1.52 -12.74 10.68
CA ARG A 207 -0.06 -12.97 10.66
C ARG A 207 0.30 -14.25 9.91
N GLN A 208 1.30 -14.17 9.05
CA GLN A 208 1.79 -15.30 8.28
C GLN A 208 3.31 -15.39 8.39
N PHE A 209 3.82 -16.60 8.43
CA PHE A 209 5.23 -16.92 8.38
C PHE A 209 5.55 -17.56 7.02
N ASN A 210 6.59 -17.06 6.38
CA ASN A 210 7.05 -17.57 5.10
C ASN A 210 8.55 -17.89 5.18
N LEU A 211 8.90 -19.15 4.92
CA LEU A 211 10.27 -19.60 4.81
C LEU A 211 10.67 -19.64 3.33
N ARG A 212 11.80 -19.08 2.99
CA ARG A 212 12.33 -19.05 1.62
C ARG A 212 13.83 -19.38 1.54
#